data_401c87849006a7a40a420a8b0cfee7be
#
_entry.id   401c87849006a7a40a420a8b0cfee7be
#
_cell.length_a   1.000
_cell.length_b   1.000
_cell.length_c   1.000
_cell.angle_alpha   90.00
_cell.angle_beta   90.00
_cell.angle_gamma   90.00
#
_symmetry.space_group_name_H-M   'P 1'
#
loop_
_entity.id
_entity.type
_entity.pdbx_description
1 polymer ?
#
loop_
_entity_poly.entity_id
_entity_poly.type
_entity_poly.pdbx_seq_one_letter_code
_entity_poly.pdbx_strand_id
1 'polypeptide(L)'
;MRLRNLEHNENAKKKEIIVYCSENWNCSNNALRKLFFRSSFHLRGPLAWLALSLSRKIKIFHSFSSIANRNLPIDRAGLLTKQLTMLKFSNEEVCKGQSFLASCEIKSRFVCLHVRDSAYLTTTMGQQRKKHDYRDSEIKTYVAAAESLAEMGYTVFRMGAIVKEPLVSDNPRIIDYAANGMRTELLDIFLGAHCTFTISTGSGWDSVPTVFRRPIMFVNQLPVYAPSVTTLQSVTFPKILLDNQTGSILSLKNLIDREIAHRANSQAYKDAGVEIRDLSSEELVEAVTEMAQRVEGTFVETPEQKEMQAKLKHILSTHQKLQPSPNYYPIRAQFASCFLSRYPNFLHGLD
;
A
#
# COMPACT_ATOMS: atom_id res chain seq x y z
N MET A 1 11.07 -0.57 7.94
CA MET A 1 11.41 0.84 8.24
C MET A 1 10.80 1.18 9.58
N ARG A 2 11.56 1.62 10.57
CA ARG A 2 11.04 2.03 11.88
C ARG A 2 11.14 3.55 11.95
N LEU A 3 9.99 4.21 11.92
CA LEU A 3 9.90 5.63 12.29
C LEU A 3 9.94 5.69 13.82
N ARG A 4 10.97 6.28 14.40
CA ARG A 4 11.01 6.58 15.82
C ARG A 4 10.25 7.87 16.10
N ASN A 5 9.59 7.92 17.26
CA ASN A 5 9.04 9.15 17.80
C ASN A 5 10.15 10.19 17.96
N LEU A 6 10.16 11.15 17.06
CA LEU A 6 10.76 12.44 17.32
C LEU A 6 9.67 13.26 18.00
N GLU A 7 9.48 13.04 19.32
CA GLU A 7 8.79 14.05 20.12
C GLU A 7 9.63 15.31 20.03
N HIS A 8 9.12 16.29 19.33
CA HIS A 8 9.67 17.62 19.31
C HIS A 8 9.58 18.22 20.73
N ASN A 9 10.63 18.02 21.48
CA ASN A 9 10.96 18.95 22.53
C ASN A 9 11.65 20.13 21.84
N GLU A 10 10.97 21.25 21.69
CA GLU A 10 11.40 22.44 20.96
C GLU A 10 12.75 23.03 21.46
N ASN A 11 13.31 22.50 22.52
CA ASN A 11 14.51 23.03 23.19
C ASN A 11 15.79 22.18 23.06
N ALA A 12 15.82 21.11 22.23
CA ALA A 12 17.07 20.36 22.04
C ALA A 12 17.31 20.02 20.59
N LYS A 13 18.14 20.81 19.89
CA LYS A 13 18.78 20.46 18.61
C LYS A 13 19.77 19.28 18.78
N LYS A 14 19.32 18.12 19.25
CA LYS A 14 20.09 16.89 19.19
C LYS A 14 19.91 16.29 17.80
N LYS A 15 20.95 16.38 16.97
CA LYS A 15 21.02 15.60 15.71
C LYS A 15 21.00 14.12 16.08
N GLU A 16 19.87 13.44 15.87
CA GLU A 16 19.83 11.99 15.98
C GLU A 16 20.57 11.38 14.79
N ILE A 17 21.56 10.55 15.10
CA ILE A 17 22.28 9.76 14.10
C ILE A 17 21.59 8.40 14.05
N ILE A 18 20.89 8.10 12.93
CA ILE A 18 20.26 6.81 12.70
C ILE A 18 21.26 5.91 11.99
N VAL A 19 21.62 4.81 12.63
CA VAL A 19 22.51 3.80 12.08
C VAL A 19 21.71 2.58 11.69
N TYR A 20 21.73 2.20 10.42
CA TYR A 20 21.13 0.97 9.92
C TYR A 20 22.20 -0.11 9.82
N CYS A 21 21.95 -1.26 10.43
CA CYS A 21 22.81 -2.44 10.31
C CYS A 21 22.06 -3.51 9.52
N SER A 22 22.69 -4.09 8.51
CA SER A 22 22.12 -5.18 7.71
C SER A 22 23.17 -6.22 7.38
N GLU A 23 22.81 -7.49 7.57
CA GLU A 23 23.65 -8.64 7.21
C GLU A 23 23.57 -8.94 5.71
N ASN A 24 22.39 -8.76 5.08
CA ASN A 24 22.14 -9.05 3.67
C ASN A 24 21.60 -7.83 2.92
N TRP A 25 22.10 -7.65 1.71
CA TRP A 25 21.88 -6.45 0.88
C TRP A 25 21.05 -6.68 -0.38
N ASN A 26 20.30 -7.77 -0.46
CA ASN A 26 19.36 -7.93 -1.56
C ASN A 26 18.24 -6.88 -1.43
N CYS A 27 18.37 -5.82 -2.21
CA CYS A 27 17.42 -4.73 -2.27
C CYS A 27 16.62 -4.83 -3.57
N SER A 28 15.33 -4.75 -3.47
CA SER A 28 14.43 -4.80 -4.64
C SER A 28 14.53 -3.56 -5.54
N ASN A 29 15.10 -2.45 -5.04
CA ASN A 29 15.30 -1.23 -5.81
C ASN A 29 16.51 -0.45 -5.28
N ASN A 30 17.56 -0.31 -6.11
CA ASN A 30 18.79 0.37 -5.75
C ASN A 30 18.65 1.89 -5.69
N ALA A 31 17.74 2.48 -6.45
CA ALA A 31 17.48 3.92 -6.38
C ALA A 31 16.88 4.30 -5.02
N LEU A 32 15.90 3.54 -4.53
CA LEU A 32 15.35 3.73 -3.19
C LEU A 32 16.43 3.57 -2.10
N ARG A 33 17.30 2.58 -2.25
CA ARG A 33 18.45 2.39 -1.34
C ARG A 33 19.36 3.60 -1.30
N LYS A 34 19.69 4.20 -2.47
CA LYS A 34 20.53 5.40 -2.54
C LYS A 34 19.88 6.59 -1.81
N LEU A 35 18.57 6.78 -1.98
CA LEU A 35 17.83 7.82 -1.26
C LEU A 35 17.92 7.66 0.25
N PHE A 36 17.79 6.42 0.76
CA PHE A 36 17.96 6.12 2.18
C PHE A 36 19.37 6.42 2.67
N PHE A 37 20.40 6.07 1.90
CA PHE A 37 21.78 6.27 2.29
C PHE A 37 22.17 7.75 2.43
N ARG A 38 21.50 8.64 1.73
CA ARG A 38 21.73 10.09 1.89
C ARG A 38 21.19 10.64 3.21
N SER A 39 20.20 9.98 3.79
CA SER A 39 19.53 10.45 5.00
C SER A 39 19.95 9.69 6.26
N SER A 40 20.85 8.69 6.17
CA SER A 40 21.20 7.82 7.28
C SER A 40 22.58 7.19 7.14
N PHE A 41 23.17 6.80 8.27
CA PHE A 41 24.41 6.03 8.30
C PHE A 41 24.16 4.54 8.18
N HIS A 42 25.01 3.85 7.42
CA HIS A 42 24.88 2.41 7.20
C HIS A 42 26.17 1.68 7.58
N LEU A 43 26.03 0.70 8.47
CA LEU A 43 27.10 -0.25 8.78
C LEU A 43 26.88 -1.56 8.04
N ARG A 44 27.96 -2.14 7.53
CA ARG A 44 27.95 -3.36 6.71
C ARG A 44 28.93 -4.41 7.23
N GLY A 45 28.65 -5.68 6.85
CA GLY A 45 29.56 -6.79 7.08
C GLY A 45 29.93 -6.97 8.54
N PRO A 46 31.20 -7.26 8.86
CA PRO A 46 31.64 -7.56 10.22
C PRO A 46 31.34 -6.45 11.23
N LEU A 47 31.43 -5.17 10.82
CA LEU A 47 31.12 -4.03 11.68
C LEU A 47 29.63 -3.96 12.03
N ALA A 48 28.76 -4.26 11.07
CA ALA A 48 27.31 -4.33 11.33
C ALA A 48 26.99 -5.49 12.28
N TRP A 49 27.61 -6.65 12.06
CA TRP A 49 27.46 -7.82 12.94
C TRP A 49 27.93 -7.52 14.36
N LEU A 50 29.11 -6.87 14.51
CA LEU A 50 29.64 -6.45 15.81
C LEU A 50 28.70 -5.47 16.51
N ALA A 51 28.23 -4.43 15.81
CA ALA A 51 27.30 -3.44 16.36
C ALA A 51 25.97 -4.08 16.81
N LEU A 52 25.43 -5.01 16.01
CA LEU A 52 24.22 -5.76 16.37
C LEU A 52 24.44 -6.68 17.58
N SER A 53 25.60 -7.36 17.63
CA SER A 53 25.94 -8.24 18.75
C SER A 53 26.12 -7.47 20.04
N LEU A 54 26.80 -6.32 20.01
CA LEU A 54 26.97 -5.42 21.15
C LEU A 54 25.63 -4.85 21.59
N SER A 55 24.76 -4.43 20.65
CA SER A 55 23.44 -3.91 20.98
C SER A 55 22.52 -4.92 21.66
N ARG A 56 22.73 -6.21 21.42
CA ARG A 56 22.00 -7.31 22.08
C ARG A 56 22.52 -7.63 23.48
N LYS A 57 23.83 -7.46 23.72
CA LYS A 57 24.50 -7.85 24.98
C LYS A 57 24.52 -6.74 26.04
N ILE A 58 24.52 -5.49 25.63
CA ILE A 58 24.69 -4.34 26.52
C ILE A 58 23.32 -3.68 26.73
N LYS A 59 22.79 -3.77 27.96
CA LYS A 59 21.47 -3.23 28.31
C LYS A 59 21.26 -1.73 27.98
N ILE A 60 22.30 -0.91 28.08
CA ILE A 60 22.24 0.51 27.70
C ILE A 60 21.91 0.70 26.21
N PHE A 61 22.35 -0.21 25.33
CA PHE A 61 22.00 -0.15 23.92
C PHE A 61 20.60 -0.67 23.61
N HIS A 62 19.94 -1.39 24.52
CA HIS A 62 18.55 -1.83 24.34
C HIS A 62 17.57 -0.66 24.21
N SER A 63 17.81 0.46 24.90
CA SER A 63 16.98 1.68 24.78
C SER A 63 17.19 2.40 23.43
N PHE A 64 18.35 2.20 22.80
CA PHE A 64 18.71 2.81 21.52
C PHE A 64 18.57 1.86 20.33
N SER A 65 18.66 0.52 20.56
CA SER A 65 18.48 -0.46 19.51
C SER A 65 17.03 -0.89 19.41
N SER A 66 16.47 -0.67 18.27
CA SER A 66 15.16 -1.21 17.97
C SER A 66 15.30 -2.25 16.85
N ILE A 67 15.14 -3.52 17.21
CA ILE A 67 14.99 -4.57 16.22
C ILE A 67 13.70 -4.27 15.46
N ALA A 68 13.84 -4.00 14.16
CA ALA A 68 12.67 -3.88 13.30
C ALA A 68 11.91 -5.21 13.37
N ASN A 69 10.74 -5.18 13.99
CA ASN A 69 9.90 -6.37 14.04
C ASN A 69 9.52 -6.70 12.59
N ARG A 70 10.00 -7.83 12.06
CA ARG A 70 9.89 -8.22 10.64
C ARG A 70 8.45 -8.35 10.16
N ASN A 71 7.49 -8.34 11.08
CA ASN A 71 6.16 -8.79 10.77
C ASN A 71 5.17 -7.71 10.34
N LEU A 72 5.37 -6.43 10.68
CA LEU A 72 4.41 -5.40 10.25
C LEU A 72 5.05 -4.00 10.24
N PRO A 73 5.08 -3.32 9.08
CA PRO A 73 5.40 -1.90 9.00
C PRO A 73 4.18 -1.07 9.49
N ILE A 74 3.95 -1.03 10.79
CA ILE A 74 2.83 -0.27 11.37
C ILE A 74 3.34 1.08 11.84
N ASP A 75 2.73 2.15 11.35
CA ASP A 75 2.94 3.51 11.83
C ASP A 75 2.16 3.74 13.15
N ARG A 76 2.71 3.25 14.24
CA ARG A 76 2.10 3.31 15.58
C ARG A 76 1.81 4.73 16.03
N ALA A 77 2.74 5.65 15.78
CA ALA A 77 2.67 7.01 16.26
C ALA A 77 1.97 7.98 15.29
N GLY A 78 1.56 7.51 14.11
CA GLY A 78 0.99 8.35 13.08
C GLY A 78 1.99 9.32 12.46
N LEU A 79 3.27 8.95 12.41
CA LEU A 79 4.32 9.81 11.87
C LEU A 79 4.17 10.04 10.37
N LEU A 80 3.60 9.07 9.65
CA LEU A 80 3.32 9.22 8.23
C LEU A 80 2.31 10.33 7.92
N THR A 81 1.47 10.68 8.89
CA THR A 81 0.48 11.75 8.74
C THR A 81 0.95 13.09 9.33
N LYS A 82 1.92 13.06 10.23
CA LYS A 82 2.40 14.24 10.98
C LYS A 82 3.68 14.84 10.42
N GLN A 83 4.50 14.05 9.75
CA GLN A 83 5.83 14.46 9.33
C GLN A 83 5.99 14.38 7.80
N LEU A 84 6.72 15.33 7.24
CA LEU A 84 7.14 15.29 5.84
C LEU A 84 8.13 14.14 5.62
N THR A 85 8.25 13.70 4.37
CA THR A 85 9.27 12.70 4.02
C THR A 85 10.68 13.24 4.23
N MET A 86 11.56 12.38 4.77
CA MET A 86 12.98 12.69 4.88
C MET A 86 13.76 12.33 3.62
N LEU A 87 13.17 11.55 2.70
CA LEU A 87 13.83 11.15 1.46
C LEU A 87 13.77 12.27 0.45
N LYS A 88 14.94 12.62 -0.10
CA LYS A 88 15.08 13.69 -1.10
C LYS A 88 15.82 13.18 -2.31
N PHE A 89 15.29 13.49 -3.49
CA PHE A 89 15.99 13.31 -4.75
C PHE A 89 17.12 14.32 -4.88
N SER A 90 18.21 13.96 -5.58
CA SER A 90 19.19 14.93 -6.04
C SER A 90 18.65 15.74 -7.22
N ASN A 91 19.27 16.88 -7.52
CA ASN A 91 18.89 17.69 -8.68
C ASN A 91 18.95 16.86 -9.99
N GLU A 92 19.99 16.04 -10.15
CA GLU A 92 20.12 15.14 -11.31
C GLU A 92 18.95 14.14 -11.42
N GLU A 93 18.55 13.53 -10.30
CA GLU A 93 17.42 12.59 -10.27
C GLU A 93 16.08 13.29 -10.56
N VAL A 94 15.92 14.52 -10.06
CA VAL A 94 14.75 15.36 -10.38
C VAL A 94 14.73 15.68 -11.87
N CYS A 95 15.85 16.16 -12.45
CA CYS A 95 15.95 16.44 -13.87
C CYS A 95 15.61 15.21 -14.73
N LYS A 96 16.13 14.02 -14.39
CA LYS A 96 15.81 12.77 -15.10
C LYS A 96 14.33 12.45 -15.05
N GLY A 97 13.71 12.55 -13.88
CA GLY A 97 12.28 12.31 -13.72
C GLY A 97 11.41 13.31 -14.48
N GLN A 98 11.76 14.60 -14.43
CA GLN A 98 11.05 15.65 -15.15
C GLN A 98 11.21 15.50 -16.67
N SER A 99 12.42 15.18 -17.16
CA SER A 99 12.66 14.90 -18.58
C SER A 99 11.84 13.72 -19.07
N PHE A 100 11.69 12.68 -18.25
CA PHE A 100 10.81 11.54 -18.58
C PHE A 100 9.35 11.98 -18.66
N LEU A 101 8.83 12.73 -17.71
CA LEU A 101 7.46 13.25 -17.77
C LEU A 101 7.24 14.13 -19.00
N ALA A 102 8.22 14.99 -19.33
CA ALA A 102 8.17 15.83 -20.53
C ALA A 102 8.16 15.00 -21.82
N SER A 103 8.96 13.93 -21.90
CA SER A 103 8.96 13.02 -23.07
C SER A 103 7.66 12.25 -23.25
N CYS A 104 6.89 12.08 -22.19
CA CYS A 104 5.54 11.53 -22.22
C CYS A 104 4.46 12.62 -22.39
N GLU A 105 4.82 13.87 -22.65
CA GLU A 105 3.92 15.02 -22.78
C GLU A 105 3.02 15.28 -21.56
N ILE A 106 3.49 14.86 -20.36
CA ILE A 106 2.73 15.01 -19.13
C ILE A 106 2.84 16.45 -18.64
N LYS A 107 1.77 17.22 -18.82
CA LYS A 107 1.68 18.64 -18.40
C LYS A 107 0.95 18.84 -17.08
N SER A 108 0.32 17.80 -16.54
CA SER A 108 -0.58 17.93 -15.40
C SER A 108 -0.51 16.72 -14.46
N ARG A 109 -1.66 16.27 -13.99
CA ARG A 109 -1.83 15.22 -13.00
C ARG A 109 -1.63 13.84 -13.60
N PHE A 110 -0.96 12.95 -12.87
CA PHE A 110 -0.86 11.55 -13.24
C PHE A 110 -1.06 10.63 -12.03
N VAL A 111 -1.46 9.41 -12.32
CA VAL A 111 -1.78 8.35 -11.37
C VAL A 111 -0.89 7.14 -11.66
N CYS A 112 -0.44 6.46 -10.62
CA CYS A 112 0.24 5.18 -10.75
C CYS A 112 -0.76 4.04 -10.51
N LEU A 113 -0.90 3.13 -11.47
CA LEU A 113 -1.71 1.92 -11.36
C LEU A 113 -0.79 0.71 -11.18
N HIS A 114 -0.82 0.09 -10.00
CA HIS A 114 -0.03 -1.09 -9.68
C HIS A 114 -0.94 -2.28 -9.39
N VAL A 115 -1.07 -3.17 -10.37
CA VAL A 115 -1.82 -4.42 -10.25
C VAL A 115 -0.85 -5.57 -10.07
N ARG A 116 -0.99 -6.28 -8.95
CA ARG A 116 -0.17 -7.42 -8.64
C ARG A 116 -0.62 -8.63 -9.44
N ASP A 117 0.34 -9.30 -10.05
CA ASP A 117 0.20 -10.61 -10.66
C ASP A 117 1.29 -11.58 -10.16
N SER A 118 1.23 -12.84 -10.59
CA SER A 118 2.18 -13.86 -10.16
C SER A 118 3.57 -13.75 -10.82
N ALA A 119 3.73 -12.99 -11.90
CA ALA A 119 4.94 -13.01 -12.74
C ALA A 119 6.21 -12.65 -11.96
N TYR A 120 6.17 -11.57 -11.18
CA TYR A 120 7.33 -11.13 -10.39
C TYR A 120 7.80 -12.21 -9.40
N LEU A 121 6.89 -12.81 -8.64
CA LEU A 121 7.25 -13.83 -7.65
C LEU A 121 7.72 -15.13 -8.30
N THR A 122 7.11 -15.53 -9.40
CA THR A 122 7.50 -16.72 -10.15
C THR A 122 8.91 -16.58 -10.70
N THR A 123 9.23 -15.40 -11.26
CA THR A 123 10.55 -15.14 -11.86
C THR A 123 11.65 -14.98 -10.81
N THR A 124 11.35 -14.32 -9.66
CA THR A 124 12.38 -13.97 -8.68
C THR A 124 12.57 -15.02 -7.57
N MET A 125 11.55 -15.80 -7.25
CA MET A 125 11.53 -16.71 -6.09
C MET A 125 11.10 -18.14 -6.40
N GLY A 126 10.86 -18.48 -7.68
CA GLY A 126 10.41 -19.81 -8.09
C GLY A 126 8.97 -20.15 -7.66
N GLN A 127 8.48 -21.32 -8.06
CA GLN A 127 7.07 -21.75 -7.91
C GLN A 127 6.57 -21.94 -6.46
N GLN A 128 7.41 -21.79 -5.45
CA GLN A 128 7.05 -22.17 -4.07
C GLN A 128 6.04 -21.24 -3.36
N ARG A 129 5.49 -20.20 -4.00
CA ARG A 129 4.63 -19.21 -3.31
C ARG A 129 3.19 -19.10 -3.81
N LYS A 130 2.53 -20.20 -4.16
CA LYS A 130 1.07 -20.27 -4.35
C LYS A 130 0.25 -19.79 -3.12
N LYS A 131 0.89 -19.62 -1.98
CA LYS A 131 0.27 -19.15 -0.73
C LYS A 131 -0.31 -17.73 -0.81
N HIS A 132 0.06 -16.93 -1.81
CA HIS A 132 -0.32 -15.52 -1.91
C HIS A 132 -1.13 -15.19 -3.17
N ASP A 133 -1.58 -16.20 -3.92
CA ASP A 133 -2.35 -16.03 -5.16
C ASP A 133 -3.70 -15.32 -4.92
N TYR A 134 -4.24 -15.41 -3.70
CA TYR A 134 -5.45 -14.69 -3.28
C TYR A 134 -5.38 -13.16 -3.48
N ARG A 135 -4.18 -12.61 -3.69
CA ARG A 135 -3.94 -11.17 -3.89
C ARG A 135 -3.74 -10.80 -5.36
N ASP A 136 -3.58 -11.77 -6.25
CA ASP A 136 -3.35 -11.50 -7.65
C ASP A 136 -4.66 -11.03 -8.31
N SER A 137 -4.53 -10.19 -9.33
CA SER A 137 -5.64 -9.65 -10.11
C SER A 137 -5.27 -9.56 -11.58
N GLU A 138 -6.27 -9.57 -12.46
CA GLU A 138 -6.08 -9.48 -13.89
C GLU A 138 -6.08 -8.02 -14.35
N ILE A 139 -5.01 -7.61 -15.04
CA ILE A 139 -4.84 -6.22 -15.49
C ILE A 139 -5.96 -5.75 -16.43
N LYS A 140 -6.54 -6.66 -17.22
CA LYS A 140 -7.61 -6.33 -18.18
C LYS A 140 -8.86 -5.75 -17.53
N THR A 141 -9.18 -6.12 -16.27
CA THR A 141 -10.34 -5.59 -15.55
C THR A 141 -10.17 -4.12 -15.15
N TYR A 142 -8.93 -3.61 -15.17
CA TYR A 142 -8.59 -2.24 -14.80
C TYR A 142 -8.62 -1.25 -15.99
N VAL A 143 -8.83 -1.72 -17.22
CA VAL A 143 -8.84 -0.86 -18.40
C VAL A 143 -9.92 0.22 -18.28
N ALA A 144 -11.16 -0.16 -17.95
CA ALA A 144 -12.25 0.81 -17.79
C ALA A 144 -11.98 1.85 -16.71
N ALA A 145 -11.35 1.46 -15.60
CA ALA A 145 -10.95 2.38 -14.53
C ALA A 145 -9.84 3.34 -14.99
N ALA A 146 -8.88 2.86 -15.79
CA ALA A 146 -7.84 3.70 -16.37
C ALA A 146 -8.41 4.70 -17.39
N GLU A 147 -9.35 4.25 -18.24
CA GLU A 147 -10.06 5.12 -19.20
C GLU A 147 -10.86 6.21 -18.48
N SER A 148 -11.62 5.85 -17.44
CA SER A 148 -12.35 6.82 -16.63
C SER A 148 -11.45 7.90 -16.04
N LEU A 149 -10.26 7.52 -15.53
CA LEU A 149 -9.28 8.50 -15.05
C LEU A 149 -8.70 9.36 -16.17
N ALA A 150 -8.49 8.79 -17.35
CA ALA A 150 -8.02 9.54 -18.51
C ALA A 150 -9.06 10.58 -18.98
N GLU A 151 -10.36 10.24 -18.96
CA GLU A 151 -11.48 11.17 -19.20
C GLU A 151 -11.53 12.30 -18.17
N MET A 152 -11.18 12.02 -16.90
CA MET A 152 -11.03 13.04 -15.85
C MET A 152 -9.76 13.89 -16.02
N GLY A 153 -8.96 13.65 -17.07
CA GLY A 153 -7.77 14.41 -17.39
C GLY A 153 -6.47 13.93 -16.70
N TYR A 154 -6.48 12.76 -16.08
CA TYR A 154 -5.25 12.13 -15.55
C TYR A 154 -4.50 11.38 -16.64
N THR A 155 -3.18 11.33 -16.52
CA THR A 155 -2.40 10.28 -17.20
C THR A 155 -2.23 9.11 -16.25
N VAL A 156 -2.42 7.89 -16.74
CA VAL A 156 -2.30 6.66 -15.95
C VAL A 156 -1.03 5.92 -16.36
N PHE A 157 -0.10 5.78 -15.43
CA PHE A 157 1.08 4.92 -15.59
C PHE A 157 0.83 3.55 -14.97
N ARG A 158 0.80 2.49 -15.79
CA ARG A 158 0.78 1.13 -15.27
C ARG A 158 2.18 0.75 -14.80
N MET A 159 2.31 0.52 -13.49
CA MET A 159 3.55 0.20 -12.81
C MET A 159 3.79 -1.31 -12.70
N GLY A 160 5.05 -1.71 -12.60
CA GLY A 160 5.45 -3.11 -12.36
C GLY A 160 6.88 -3.36 -12.79
N ALA A 161 7.59 -4.24 -12.08
CA ALA A 161 8.96 -4.62 -12.46
C ALA A 161 8.99 -5.77 -13.46
N ILE A 162 8.13 -6.76 -13.26
CA ILE A 162 7.88 -7.91 -14.13
C ILE A 162 6.37 -8.11 -14.10
N VAL A 163 5.76 -8.23 -15.26
CA VAL A 163 4.32 -8.28 -15.43
C VAL A 163 3.94 -9.41 -16.37
N LYS A 164 2.78 -10.04 -16.11
CA LYS A 164 2.31 -11.19 -16.87
C LYS A 164 1.76 -10.78 -18.23
N GLU A 165 0.96 -9.72 -18.24
CA GLU A 165 0.25 -9.24 -19.43
C GLU A 165 0.36 -7.71 -19.51
N PRO A 166 0.42 -7.12 -20.71
CA PRO A 166 0.38 -5.68 -20.90
C PRO A 166 -1.01 -5.12 -20.59
N LEU A 167 -1.05 -3.85 -20.19
CA LEU A 167 -2.27 -3.05 -20.20
C LEU A 167 -2.49 -2.50 -21.60
N VAL A 168 -3.52 -2.98 -22.29
CA VAL A 168 -3.83 -2.58 -23.67
C VAL A 168 -4.93 -1.52 -23.67
N SER A 169 -4.63 -0.35 -24.23
CA SER A 169 -5.57 0.76 -24.47
C SER A 169 -5.04 1.61 -25.62
N ASP A 170 -5.94 2.14 -26.44
CA ASP A 170 -5.63 3.10 -27.52
C ASP A 170 -5.56 4.55 -26.99
N ASN A 171 -5.87 4.79 -25.74
CA ASN A 171 -5.87 6.09 -25.13
C ASN A 171 -4.43 6.57 -24.84
N PRO A 172 -3.95 7.66 -25.43
CA PRO A 172 -2.57 8.13 -25.27
C PRO A 172 -2.25 8.57 -23.82
N ARG A 173 -3.27 8.77 -22.97
CA ARG A 173 -3.10 9.06 -21.55
C ARG A 173 -2.89 7.80 -20.71
N ILE A 174 -3.00 6.61 -21.27
CA ILE A 174 -2.79 5.34 -20.57
C ILE A 174 -1.47 4.75 -21.08
N ILE A 175 -0.46 4.77 -20.22
CA ILE A 175 0.91 4.38 -20.55
C ILE A 175 1.27 3.12 -19.79
N ASP A 176 1.45 2.01 -20.50
CA ASP A 176 1.98 0.79 -19.88
C ASP A 176 3.50 0.89 -19.67
N TYR A 177 3.88 1.68 -18.67
CA TYR A 177 5.26 1.92 -18.27
C TYR A 177 6.00 0.62 -17.92
N ALA A 178 5.30 -0.38 -17.40
CA ALA A 178 5.90 -1.66 -17.00
C ALA A 178 6.31 -2.53 -18.20
N ALA A 179 5.59 -2.45 -19.34
CA ALA A 179 5.80 -3.35 -20.49
C ALA A 179 6.44 -2.67 -21.70
N ASN A 180 6.51 -1.34 -21.77
CA ASN A 180 6.97 -0.60 -22.95
C ASN A 180 8.49 -0.33 -23.01
N GLY A 181 9.27 -0.88 -22.08
CA GLY A 181 10.74 -0.71 -22.04
C GLY A 181 11.25 0.59 -21.42
N MET A 182 10.38 1.50 -20.99
CA MET A 182 10.77 2.79 -20.37
C MET A 182 11.22 2.65 -18.91
N ARG A 183 10.99 1.50 -18.28
CA ARG A 183 11.18 1.31 -16.87
C ARG A 183 12.64 1.45 -16.42
N THR A 184 12.86 2.22 -15.36
CA THR A 184 14.11 2.24 -14.61
C THR A 184 13.83 2.23 -13.09
N GLU A 185 14.78 1.76 -12.29
CA GLU A 185 14.65 1.78 -10.82
C GLU A 185 14.42 3.19 -10.27
N LEU A 186 15.03 4.20 -10.88
CA LEU A 186 14.84 5.60 -10.48
C LEU A 186 13.42 6.07 -10.78
N LEU A 187 12.91 5.79 -11.98
CA LEU A 187 11.58 6.21 -12.39
C LEU A 187 10.48 5.49 -11.61
N ASP A 188 10.68 4.22 -11.21
CA ASP A 188 9.76 3.53 -10.30
C ASP A 188 9.52 4.35 -9.02
N ILE A 189 10.60 4.93 -8.46
CA ILE A 189 10.51 5.72 -7.23
C ILE A 189 10.04 7.14 -7.51
N PHE A 190 10.51 7.74 -8.60
CA PHE A 190 10.16 9.11 -8.95
C PHE A 190 8.66 9.25 -9.26
N LEU A 191 8.11 8.34 -10.06
CA LEU A 191 6.67 8.33 -10.38
C LEU A 191 5.83 8.10 -9.12
N GLY A 192 6.16 7.12 -8.30
CA GLY A 192 5.45 6.87 -7.04
C GLY A 192 5.55 8.01 -6.03
N ALA A 193 6.62 8.82 -6.09
CA ALA A 193 6.81 9.98 -5.23
C ALA A 193 6.04 11.22 -5.69
N HIS A 194 5.76 11.35 -6.99
CA HIS A 194 5.19 12.56 -7.58
C HIS A 194 3.78 12.37 -8.16
N CYS A 195 3.24 11.13 -8.16
CA CYS A 195 1.87 10.89 -8.61
C CYS A 195 0.85 11.66 -7.74
N THR A 196 -0.30 11.95 -8.30
CA THR A 196 -1.42 12.53 -7.58
C THR A 196 -1.93 11.55 -6.52
N PHE A 197 -2.14 10.30 -6.92
CA PHE A 197 -2.41 9.15 -6.05
C PHE A 197 -2.01 7.86 -6.75
N THR A 198 -2.06 6.76 -6.01
CA THR A 198 -1.77 5.41 -6.51
C THR A 198 -3.02 4.55 -6.39
N ILE A 199 -3.25 3.67 -7.38
CA ILE A 199 -4.18 2.55 -7.30
C ILE A 199 -3.35 1.29 -7.14
N SER A 200 -3.61 0.50 -6.10
CA SER A 200 -2.81 -0.71 -5.82
C SER A 200 -3.64 -1.86 -5.29
N THR A 201 -3.27 -3.08 -5.70
CA THR A 201 -3.81 -4.33 -5.12
C THR A 201 -3.01 -4.82 -3.90
N GLY A 202 -2.16 -3.98 -3.34
CA GLY A 202 -1.32 -4.30 -2.18
C GLY A 202 -0.03 -5.02 -2.53
N SER A 203 1.07 -4.29 -2.62
CA SER A 203 2.40 -4.83 -2.96
C SER A 203 3.52 -4.17 -2.14
N GLY A 204 4.74 -4.67 -2.30
CA GLY A 204 5.91 -4.05 -1.70
C GLY A 204 6.21 -2.65 -2.26
N TRP A 205 5.81 -2.38 -3.50
CA TRP A 205 5.98 -1.08 -4.15
C TRP A 205 5.17 0.04 -3.48
N ASP A 206 4.07 -0.28 -2.81
CA ASP A 206 3.22 0.69 -2.09
C ASP A 206 3.97 1.46 -1.00
N SER A 207 5.10 0.91 -0.55
CA SER A 207 5.99 1.62 0.38
C SER A 207 6.53 2.91 -0.21
N VAL A 208 6.64 3.03 -1.54
CA VAL A 208 7.12 4.24 -2.22
C VAL A 208 6.11 5.37 -2.06
N PRO A 209 4.87 5.30 -2.60
CA PRO A 209 3.89 6.36 -2.41
C PRO A 209 3.63 6.64 -0.92
N THR A 210 3.61 5.62 -0.07
CA THR A 210 3.45 5.78 1.39
C THR A 210 4.55 6.65 2.00
N VAL A 211 5.83 6.38 1.69
CA VAL A 211 6.96 7.16 2.23
C VAL A 211 6.93 8.59 1.74
N PHE A 212 6.50 8.82 0.51
CA PHE A 212 6.34 10.16 -0.06
C PHE A 212 4.98 10.80 0.23
N ARG A 213 4.15 10.20 1.10
CA ARG A 213 2.84 10.74 1.54
C ARG A 213 1.82 10.89 0.43
N ARG A 214 1.93 10.05 -0.60
CA ARG A 214 0.92 10.01 -1.65
C ARG A 214 -0.25 9.14 -1.22
N PRO A 215 -1.48 9.57 -1.47
CA PRO A 215 -2.66 8.78 -1.19
C PRO A 215 -2.68 7.49 -2.01
N ILE A 216 -3.27 6.43 -1.46
CA ILE A 216 -3.40 5.15 -2.16
C ILE A 216 -4.85 4.70 -2.11
N MET A 217 -5.41 4.39 -3.28
CA MET A 217 -6.62 3.61 -3.43
C MET A 217 -6.25 2.14 -3.48
N PHE A 218 -6.46 1.43 -2.38
CA PHE A 218 -6.30 -0.01 -2.34
C PHE A 218 -7.55 -0.68 -2.88
N VAL A 219 -7.42 -1.40 -3.98
CA VAL A 219 -8.48 -2.19 -4.61
C VAL A 219 -8.10 -3.66 -4.60
N ASN A 220 -9.09 -4.54 -4.54
CA ASN A 220 -8.84 -5.99 -4.48
C ASN A 220 -7.88 -6.39 -3.35
N GLN A 221 -7.87 -5.65 -2.24
CA GLN A 221 -6.96 -5.92 -1.14
C GLN A 221 -7.50 -7.00 -0.21
N LEU A 222 -6.64 -7.93 0.15
CA LEU A 222 -6.83 -8.90 1.21
C LEU A 222 -5.55 -9.03 2.07
N PRO A 223 -5.68 -9.41 3.35
CA PRO A 223 -6.92 -9.63 4.09
C PRO A 223 -7.72 -8.34 4.28
N VAL A 224 -9.03 -8.46 4.49
CA VAL A 224 -9.94 -7.30 4.70
C VAL A 224 -9.45 -6.43 5.86
N TYR A 225 -9.01 -7.09 6.91
CA TYR A 225 -8.35 -6.45 8.05
C TYR A 225 -6.82 -6.49 7.88
N ALA A 226 -6.32 -5.79 6.89
CA ALA A 226 -4.88 -5.59 6.77
C ALA A 226 -4.48 -4.32 7.52
N PRO A 227 -3.47 -4.38 8.40
CA PRO A 227 -2.87 -3.17 8.95
C PRO A 227 -2.05 -2.48 7.87
N SER A 228 -2.69 -1.96 6.85
CA SER A 228 -2.02 -1.16 5.86
C SER A 228 -1.69 0.18 6.48
N VAL A 229 -0.41 0.47 6.51
CA VAL A 229 0.08 1.80 6.86
C VAL A 229 -0.30 2.71 5.71
N THR A 230 -1.26 3.59 5.96
CA THR A 230 -1.79 4.46 4.92
C THR A 230 -1.66 5.91 5.33
N THR A 231 -1.59 6.78 4.36
CA THR A 231 -1.76 8.21 4.58
C THR A 231 -3.22 8.49 4.93
N LEU A 232 -3.53 9.64 5.51
CA LEU A 232 -4.89 10.03 5.92
C LEU A 232 -5.92 9.98 4.78
N GLN A 233 -5.46 10.17 3.54
CA GLN A 233 -6.31 10.20 2.35
C GLN A 233 -6.42 8.84 1.65
N SER A 234 -5.82 7.78 2.19
CA SER A 234 -5.90 6.46 1.56
C SER A 234 -7.20 5.76 1.92
N VAL A 235 -7.77 5.07 0.95
CA VAL A 235 -9.01 4.30 1.07
C VAL A 235 -8.83 2.86 0.58
N THR A 236 -9.70 1.97 1.03
CA THR A 236 -9.67 0.55 0.69
C THR A 236 -11.01 0.07 0.15
N PHE A 237 -10.98 -0.63 -0.98
CA PHE A 237 -12.09 -1.42 -1.49
C PHE A 237 -11.60 -2.89 -1.58
N PRO A 238 -11.96 -3.76 -0.62
CA PRO A 238 -11.45 -5.13 -0.57
C PRO A 238 -12.04 -6.00 -1.68
N LYS A 239 -11.43 -7.18 -1.94
CA LYS A 239 -12.09 -8.25 -2.71
C LYS A 239 -13.38 -8.66 -2.02
N ILE A 240 -14.33 -9.12 -2.81
CA ILE A 240 -15.61 -9.63 -2.30
C ILE A 240 -15.43 -11.08 -1.89
N LEU A 241 -15.78 -11.38 -0.65
CA LEU A 241 -15.71 -12.71 -0.09
C LEU A 241 -17.11 -13.33 -0.07
N LEU A 242 -17.25 -14.47 -0.70
CA LEU A 242 -18.52 -15.19 -0.85
C LEU A 242 -18.48 -16.48 -0.04
N ASP A 243 -19.61 -16.82 0.54
CA ASP A 243 -19.81 -18.16 1.08
C ASP A 243 -19.90 -19.16 -0.06
N ASN A 244 -19.03 -20.14 -0.08
CA ASN A 244 -18.88 -21.11 -1.17
C ASN A 244 -20.11 -22.07 -1.29
N GLN A 245 -20.92 -22.22 -0.22
CA GLN A 245 -22.12 -23.05 -0.24
C GLN A 245 -23.36 -22.29 -0.72
N THR A 246 -23.51 -21.04 -0.28
CA THR A 246 -24.70 -20.23 -0.54
C THR A 246 -24.52 -19.18 -1.63
N GLY A 247 -23.28 -18.88 -2.03
CA GLY A 247 -22.94 -17.79 -2.94
C GLY A 247 -23.19 -16.40 -2.35
N SER A 248 -23.59 -16.29 -1.08
CA SER A 248 -23.89 -15.00 -0.44
C SER A 248 -22.61 -14.27 -0.04
N ILE A 249 -22.64 -12.94 -0.11
CA ILE A 249 -21.55 -12.08 0.32
C ILE A 249 -21.42 -12.15 1.84
N LEU A 250 -20.20 -12.40 2.31
CA LEU A 250 -19.89 -12.48 3.74
C LEU A 250 -19.84 -11.09 4.37
N SER A 251 -20.59 -10.91 5.46
CA SER A 251 -20.49 -9.72 6.31
C SER A 251 -19.19 -9.71 7.10
N LEU A 252 -18.80 -8.54 7.63
CA LEU A 252 -17.64 -8.43 8.51
C LEU A 252 -17.79 -9.34 9.75
N LYS A 253 -19.00 -9.50 10.27
CA LYS A 253 -19.30 -10.43 11.34
C LYS A 253 -18.93 -11.89 10.94
N ASN A 254 -19.36 -12.33 9.75
CA ASN A 254 -19.02 -13.66 9.26
C ASN A 254 -17.49 -13.84 9.14
N LEU A 255 -16.77 -12.82 8.66
CA LEU A 255 -15.32 -12.86 8.55
C LEU A 255 -14.62 -12.95 9.91
N ILE A 256 -15.16 -12.28 10.92
CA ILE A 256 -14.66 -12.33 12.30
C ILE A 256 -14.96 -13.69 12.93
N ASP A 257 -16.18 -14.19 12.80
CA ASP A 257 -16.61 -15.47 13.41
C ASP A 257 -15.85 -16.66 12.83
N ARG A 258 -15.58 -16.64 11.51
CA ARG A 258 -14.76 -17.64 10.82
C ARG A 258 -13.23 -17.40 10.97
N GLU A 259 -12.82 -16.38 11.70
CA GLU A 259 -11.42 -16.01 11.95
C GLU A 259 -10.60 -15.79 10.66
N ILE A 260 -11.23 -15.29 9.59
CA ILE A 260 -10.59 -15.06 8.28
C ILE A 260 -10.34 -13.60 7.96
N ALA A 261 -10.88 -12.67 8.74
CA ALA A 261 -10.72 -11.23 8.49
C ALA A 261 -9.26 -10.77 8.36
N HIS A 262 -8.33 -11.49 8.98
CA HIS A 262 -6.89 -11.19 8.99
C HIS A 262 -6.00 -12.29 8.37
N ARG A 263 -6.59 -13.34 7.81
CA ARG A 263 -5.83 -14.46 7.21
C ARG A 263 -5.14 -14.00 5.91
N ALA A 264 -3.88 -14.38 5.79
CA ALA A 264 -3.00 -13.93 4.72
C ALA A 264 -2.43 -15.10 3.90
N ASN A 265 -3.25 -16.12 3.62
CA ASN A 265 -2.89 -17.21 2.73
C ASN A 265 -4.11 -17.82 2.04
N SER A 266 -3.93 -18.28 0.79
CA SER A 266 -5.01 -18.84 -0.04
C SER A 266 -5.68 -20.06 0.56
N GLN A 267 -4.93 -20.91 1.29
CA GLN A 267 -5.48 -22.12 1.88
C GLN A 267 -6.47 -21.81 3.00
N ALA A 268 -6.19 -20.80 3.83
CA ALA A 268 -7.08 -20.43 4.92
C ALA A 268 -8.47 -19.99 4.45
N TYR A 269 -8.57 -19.33 3.29
CA TYR A 269 -9.87 -18.97 2.70
C TYR A 269 -10.61 -20.22 2.19
N LYS A 270 -9.91 -21.15 1.53
CA LYS A 270 -10.49 -22.42 1.08
C LYS A 270 -10.99 -23.28 2.24
N ASP A 271 -10.17 -23.41 3.29
CA ASP A 271 -10.51 -24.18 4.50
C ASP A 271 -11.74 -23.61 5.22
N ALA A 272 -11.92 -22.29 5.14
CA ALA A 272 -13.07 -21.59 5.69
C ALA A 272 -14.32 -21.63 4.80
N GLY A 273 -14.27 -22.30 3.65
CA GLY A 273 -15.38 -22.37 2.69
C GLY A 273 -15.69 -21.01 2.03
N VAL A 274 -14.65 -20.26 1.71
CA VAL A 274 -14.77 -18.91 1.14
C VAL A 274 -14.27 -18.88 -0.29
N GLU A 275 -15.11 -18.40 -1.18
CA GLU A 275 -14.76 -18.00 -2.54
C GLU A 275 -14.32 -16.53 -2.55
N ILE A 276 -13.27 -16.23 -3.31
CA ILE A 276 -12.72 -14.87 -3.45
C ILE A 276 -13.07 -14.36 -4.84
N ARG A 277 -13.83 -13.29 -4.91
CA ARG A 277 -14.17 -12.59 -6.16
C ARG A 277 -13.42 -11.26 -6.25
N ASP A 278 -12.77 -11.04 -7.38
CA ASP A 278 -12.19 -9.74 -7.73
C ASP A 278 -13.31 -8.72 -7.99
N LEU A 279 -12.97 -7.44 -7.83
CA LEU A 279 -13.87 -6.35 -8.20
C LEU A 279 -14.14 -6.38 -9.70
N SER A 280 -15.38 -6.09 -10.09
CA SER A 280 -15.74 -5.90 -11.48
C SER A 280 -15.16 -4.59 -12.03
N SER A 281 -15.19 -4.42 -13.35
CA SER A 281 -14.75 -3.18 -13.98
C SER A 281 -15.54 -1.96 -13.50
N GLU A 282 -16.85 -2.10 -13.26
CA GLU A 282 -17.71 -1.05 -12.72
C GLU A 282 -17.33 -0.68 -11.28
N GLU A 283 -17.10 -1.68 -10.43
CA GLU A 283 -16.65 -1.46 -9.05
C GLU A 283 -15.30 -0.75 -9.00
N LEU A 284 -14.40 -1.08 -9.93
CA LEU A 284 -13.11 -0.40 -10.05
C LEU A 284 -13.27 1.04 -10.54
N VAL A 285 -14.17 1.32 -11.49
CA VAL A 285 -14.50 2.68 -11.94
C VAL A 285 -15.05 3.50 -10.78
N GLU A 286 -16.00 2.98 -10.01
CA GLU A 286 -16.54 3.66 -8.82
C GLU A 286 -15.42 4.00 -7.82
N ALA A 287 -14.54 3.03 -7.55
CA ALA A 287 -13.44 3.18 -6.60
C ALA A 287 -12.45 4.29 -7.02
N VAL A 288 -12.03 4.30 -8.29
CA VAL A 288 -11.05 5.30 -8.75
C VAL A 288 -11.68 6.69 -8.89
N THR A 289 -12.98 6.75 -9.24
CA THR A 289 -13.74 8.00 -9.29
C THR A 289 -13.86 8.62 -7.89
N GLU A 290 -14.24 7.83 -6.89
CA GLU A 290 -14.28 8.29 -5.50
C GLU A 290 -12.90 8.80 -5.07
N MET A 291 -11.83 8.07 -5.39
CA MET A 291 -10.49 8.49 -5.01
C MET A 291 -10.06 9.79 -5.68
N ALA A 292 -10.34 9.96 -6.96
CA ALA A 292 -10.08 11.20 -7.70
C ALA A 292 -10.80 12.38 -7.05
N GLN A 293 -12.10 12.23 -6.76
CA GLN A 293 -12.90 13.25 -6.09
C GLN A 293 -12.37 13.60 -4.68
N ARG A 294 -11.92 12.59 -3.90
CA ARG A 294 -11.32 12.80 -2.57
C ARG A 294 -10.04 13.63 -2.65
N VAL A 295 -9.18 13.33 -3.60
CA VAL A 295 -7.91 14.05 -3.78
C VAL A 295 -8.15 15.46 -4.32
N GLU A 296 -9.19 15.67 -5.14
CA GLU A 296 -9.59 16.97 -5.64
C GLU A 296 -10.38 17.81 -4.62
N GLY A 297 -10.81 17.20 -3.52
CA GLY A 297 -11.60 17.86 -2.48
C GLY A 297 -13.07 18.06 -2.87
N THR A 298 -13.55 17.36 -3.90
CA THR A 298 -14.95 17.45 -4.40
C THR A 298 -15.84 16.34 -3.87
N PHE A 299 -15.25 15.31 -3.23
CA PHE A 299 -16.00 14.19 -2.66
C PHE A 299 -16.78 14.62 -1.42
N VAL A 300 -18.09 14.36 -1.43
CA VAL A 300 -19.00 14.64 -0.31
C VAL A 300 -19.66 13.33 0.12
N GLU A 301 -19.35 12.88 1.33
CA GLU A 301 -20.04 11.72 1.93
C GLU A 301 -21.46 12.09 2.32
N THR A 302 -22.42 11.20 2.01
CA THR A 302 -23.79 11.31 2.53
C THR A 302 -23.84 11.07 4.04
N PRO A 303 -24.91 11.47 4.73
CA PRO A 303 -25.08 11.15 6.16
C PRO A 303 -24.98 9.66 6.44
N GLU A 304 -25.58 8.82 5.61
CA GLU A 304 -25.57 7.36 5.74
C GLU A 304 -24.16 6.79 5.56
N GLN A 305 -23.39 7.29 4.60
CA GLN A 305 -21.99 6.88 4.39
C GLN A 305 -21.13 7.25 5.60
N LYS A 306 -21.30 8.43 6.17
CA LYS A 306 -20.59 8.86 7.39
C LYS A 306 -20.91 7.95 8.57
N GLU A 307 -22.17 7.58 8.74
CA GLU A 307 -22.61 6.66 9.79
C GLU A 307 -21.96 5.28 9.61
N MET A 308 -22.02 4.72 8.40
CA MET A 308 -21.38 3.44 8.09
C MET A 308 -19.84 3.46 8.34
N GLN A 309 -19.16 4.55 7.96
CA GLN A 309 -17.74 4.73 8.25
C GLN A 309 -17.46 4.80 9.75
N ALA A 310 -18.29 5.53 10.50
CA ALA A 310 -18.15 5.63 11.96
C ALA A 310 -18.37 4.27 12.65
N LYS A 311 -19.41 3.53 12.26
CA LYS A 311 -19.69 2.17 12.74
C LYS A 311 -18.53 1.24 12.44
N LEU A 312 -18.05 1.20 11.20
CA LEU A 312 -16.92 0.39 10.79
C LEU A 312 -15.65 0.72 11.59
N LYS A 313 -15.33 2.00 11.72
CA LYS A 313 -14.17 2.47 12.50
C LYS A 313 -14.27 2.03 13.96
N HIS A 314 -15.45 2.11 14.55
CA HIS A 314 -15.69 1.66 15.92
C HIS A 314 -15.43 0.15 16.03
N ILE A 315 -16.04 -0.67 15.18
CA ILE A 315 -15.84 -2.13 15.16
C ILE A 315 -14.36 -2.48 15.01
N LEU A 316 -13.67 -1.90 14.03
CA LEU A 316 -12.26 -2.17 13.77
C LEU A 316 -11.35 -1.77 14.93
N SER A 317 -11.74 -0.80 15.76
CA SER A 317 -10.94 -0.33 16.89
C SER A 317 -11.24 -1.03 18.22
N THR A 318 -12.41 -1.62 18.37
CA THR A 318 -12.88 -2.16 19.67
C THR A 318 -13.04 -3.68 19.68
N HIS A 319 -13.31 -4.31 18.53
CA HIS A 319 -13.64 -5.72 18.50
C HIS A 319 -12.45 -6.61 18.86
N GLN A 320 -12.55 -7.38 19.96
CA GLN A 320 -11.45 -8.15 20.56
C GLN A 320 -10.81 -9.16 19.59
N LYS A 321 -11.59 -9.86 18.79
CA LYS A 321 -11.07 -10.84 17.81
C LYS A 321 -10.30 -10.20 16.65
N LEU A 322 -10.48 -8.91 16.40
CA LEU A 322 -9.73 -8.15 15.40
C LEU A 322 -8.43 -7.55 15.96
N GLN A 323 -8.25 -7.61 17.27
CA GLN A 323 -7.07 -7.11 17.97
C GLN A 323 -6.23 -8.28 18.53
N PRO A 324 -5.58 -9.07 17.67
CA PRO A 324 -4.91 -10.31 18.09
C PRO A 324 -3.68 -10.09 18.98
N SER A 325 -3.29 -8.87 19.24
CA SER A 325 -2.09 -8.53 20.02
C SER A 325 -2.25 -7.21 20.76
N PRO A 326 -1.76 -7.10 22.02
CA PRO A 326 -1.69 -5.83 22.74
C PRO A 326 -0.83 -4.77 22.03
N ASN A 327 -0.11 -5.16 20.99
CA ASN A 327 0.67 -4.27 20.11
C ASN A 327 -0.10 -3.88 18.84
N TYR A 328 -1.36 -4.23 18.74
CA TYR A 328 -2.20 -3.94 17.58
C TYR A 328 -2.69 -2.47 17.65
N TYR A 329 -2.76 -1.83 16.48
CA TYR A 329 -3.19 -0.43 16.39
C TYR A 329 -4.37 -0.32 15.43
N PRO A 330 -5.30 0.60 15.70
CA PRO A 330 -6.47 0.77 14.85
C PRO A 330 -6.07 1.12 13.42
N ILE A 331 -6.76 0.51 12.47
CA ILE A 331 -6.64 0.84 11.04
C ILE A 331 -7.00 2.32 10.87
N ARG A 332 -6.13 3.06 10.22
CA ARG A 332 -6.37 4.46 9.86
C ARG A 332 -6.94 4.61 8.45
N ALA A 333 -6.88 3.54 7.64
CA ALA A 333 -7.48 3.52 6.32
C ALA A 333 -9.01 3.57 6.44
N GLN A 334 -9.62 4.38 5.60
CA GLN A 334 -11.06 4.36 5.39
C GLN A 334 -11.40 3.28 4.36
N PHE A 335 -12.58 2.71 4.46
CA PHE A 335 -13.13 1.95 3.36
C PHE A 335 -13.75 2.91 2.34
N ALA A 336 -13.76 2.53 1.07
CA ALA A 336 -14.42 3.31 0.05
C ALA A 336 -15.91 3.44 0.38
N SER A 337 -16.44 4.63 0.26
CA SER A 337 -17.86 4.87 0.54
C SER A 337 -18.75 4.20 -0.50
N CYS A 338 -18.28 4.10 -1.75
CA CYS A 338 -18.93 3.31 -2.78
C CYS A 338 -19.02 1.81 -2.42
N PHE A 339 -17.99 1.24 -1.76
CA PHE A 339 -18.05 -0.13 -1.25
C PHE A 339 -19.15 -0.30 -0.19
N LEU A 340 -19.17 0.57 0.81
CA LEU A 340 -20.15 0.49 1.89
C LEU A 340 -21.59 0.70 1.38
N SER A 341 -21.78 1.62 0.42
CA SER A 341 -23.07 1.85 -0.20
C SER A 341 -23.54 0.67 -1.05
N ARG A 342 -22.63 0.04 -1.80
CA ARG A 342 -22.93 -1.12 -2.64
C ARG A 342 -23.20 -2.38 -1.83
N TYR A 343 -22.54 -2.51 -0.67
CA TYR A 343 -22.61 -3.67 0.20
C TYR A 343 -23.05 -3.32 1.63
N PRO A 344 -24.25 -2.73 1.83
CA PRO A 344 -24.70 -2.26 3.14
C PRO A 344 -24.76 -3.39 4.18
N ASN A 345 -25.02 -4.61 3.75
CA ASN A 345 -25.03 -5.79 4.61
C ASN A 345 -23.64 -6.20 5.11
N PHE A 346 -22.57 -5.58 4.61
CA PHE A 346 -21.20 -5.85 5.10
C PHE A 346 -21.05 -5.57 6.60
N LEU A 347 -21.76 -4.58 7.13
CA LEU A 347 -21.75 -4.21 8.55
C LEU A 347 -22.91 -4.82 9.34
N HIS A 348 -23.70 -5.71 8.75
CA HIS A 348 -24.86 -6.31 9.42
C HIS A 348 -24.44 -7.26 10.54
N GLY A 349 -25.19 -7.24 11.67
CA GLY A 349 -24.98 -8.11 12.83
C GLY A 349 -23.80 -7.73 13.73
N LEU A 350 -23.26 -6.54 13.58
CA LEU A 350 -22.25 -5.94 14.44
C LEU A 350 -22.83 -4.63 15.01
N ASP A 351 -23.52 -4.71 16.11
CA ASP A 351 -24.08 -3.57 16.85
C ASP A 351 -23.13 -3.14 17.95
#